data_e9f1d79a168e4adc701d0fc34b4f7dab
#
_entry.id   e9f1d79a168e4adc701d0fc34b4f7dab
#
_cell.length_a   1.000
_cell.length_b   1.000
_cell.length_c   1.000
_cell.angle_alpha   90.00
_cell.angle_beta   90.00
_cell.angle_gamma   90.00
#
_symmetry.space_group_name_H-M   'P 1'
#
loop_
_entity.id
_entity.type
_entity.pdbx_description
1 polymer ?
#
loop_
_entity_poly.entity_id
_entity_poly.type
_entity_poly.pdbx_seq_one_letter_code
_entity_poly.pdbx_strand_id
1 'polypeptide(L)'
;WTTSVMVVVLLLFTTSNSSLVFFENAAPEALGAQTSYKSLLHCFADPIIMLFIGGFVLAIAASKTGLDLFLARVMLKPFGKNPKWVLLGFLMVTGVFSMFLSNTATAAMMLTFLGPVLKALPADGKGKTALALAIPISANVGGMGTPIGTPPNAIALKYVNEIGIEIG
;
A
#
# COMPACT_ATOMS: atom_id res chain seq x y z
N TRP A 1 13.70 -1.72 12.63
CA TRP A 1 14.81 -2.51 13.19
C TRP A 1 14.84 -3.92 12.60
N THR A 2 13.73 -4.68 12.59
CA THR A 2 13.69 -6.06 12.07
C THR A 2 14.02 -6.13 10.58
N THR A 3 13.48 -5.24 9.77
CA THR A 3 13.76 -5.19 8.33
C THR A 3 15.21 -4.81 8.03
N SER A 4 15.78 -3.87 8.78
CA SER A 4 17.18 -3.48 8.62
C SER A 4 18.12 -4.63 9.00
N VAL A 5 17.81 -5.34 10.07
CA VAL A 5 18.58 -6.54 10.48
C VAL A 5 18.45 -7.64 9.42
N MET A 6 17.25 -7.90 8.89
CA MET A 6 17.08 -8.87 7.79
C MET A 6 17.89 -8.52 6.56
N VAL A 7 17.92 -7.24 6.16
CA VAL A 7 18.72 -6.78 5.01
C VAL A 7 20.21 -7.00 5.25
N VAL A 8 20.70 -6.65 6.44
CA VAL A 8 22.12 -6.89 6.80
C VAL A 8 22.44 -8.37 6.80
N VAL A 9 21.58 -9.21 7.37
CA VAL A 9 21.72 -10.67 7.38
C VAL A 9 21.73 -11.22 5.97
N LEU A 10 20.79 -10.82 5.12
CA LEU A 10 20.76 -11.22 3.70
C LEU A 10 22.01 -10.78 2.95
N LEU A 11 22.50 -9.56 3.17
CA LEU A 11 23.76 -9.08 2.58
C LEU A 11 24.94 -9.95 3.00
N LEU A 12 25.05 -10.30 4.29
CA LEU A 12 26.14 -11.14 4.80
C LEU A 12 26.09 -12.56 4.23
N PHE A 13 24.90 -13.16 4.14
CA PHE A 13 24.75 -14.55 3.67
C PHE A 13 24.86 -14.68 2.14
N THR A 14 24.43 -13.69 1.37
CA THR A 14 24.38 -13.79 -0.10
C THR A 14 25.62 -13.27 -0.78
N THR A 15 26.43 -12.42 -0.12
CA THR A 15 27.60 -11.77 -0.74
C THR A 15 28.94 -12.22 -0.17
N SER A 16 28.93 -12.94 0.95
CA SER A 16 30.17 -13.35 1.60
C SER A 16 30.64 -14.70 1.08
N ASN A 17 31.86 -14.71 0.54
CA ASN A 17 32.63 -15.93 0.23
C ASN A 17 33.27 -16.54 1.47
N SER A 18 33.02 -16.00 2.66
CA SER A 18 33.69 -16.41 3.87
C SER A 18 32.92 -17.51 4.59
N SER A 19 33.70 -18.36 5.28
CA SER A 19 33.34 -19.50 6.09
C SER A 19 32.32 -19.30 7.24
N LEU A 20 31.66 -18.15 7.27
CA LEU A 20 30.49 -17.90 8.14
C LEU A 20 29.24 -18.68 7.69
N VAL A 21 29.23 -19.14 6.43
CA VAL A 21 28.15 -19.95 5.91
C VAL A 21 28.47 -21.42 6.22
N PHE A 22 27.62 -22.06 7.01
CA PHE A 22 27.68 -23.46 7.38
C PHE A 22 27.62 -24.47 6.21
N PHE A 23 27.79 -23.98 4.97
CA PHE A 23 27.63 -24.72 3.72
C PHE A 23 28.93 -24.85 2.91
N GLU A 24 30.08 -24.77 3.57
CA GLU A 24 31.39 -24.85 2.92
C GLU A 24 31.57 -26.11 2.04
N ASN A 25 30.76 -27.14 2.24
CA ASN A 25 30.78 -28.39 1.49
C ASN A 25 29.53 -28.59 0.59
N ALA A 26 28.66 -27.60 0.45
CA ALA A 26 27.54 -27.72 -0.48
C ALA A 26 28.03 -27.44 -1.91
N ALA A 27 27.68 -28.32 -2.84
CA ALA A 27 28.04 -28.17 -4.22
C ALA A 27 27.55 -26.80 -4.73
N PRO A 28 28.37 -26.02 -5.48
CA PRO A 28 27.98 -24.71 -5.99
C PRO A 28 26.66 -24.72 -6.77
N GLU A 29 26.37 -25.84 -7.40
CA GLU A 29 25.13 -26.06 -8.15
C GLU A 29 23.86 -26.09 -7.28
N ALA A 30 23.99 -26.48 -6.00
CA ALA A 30 22.87 -26.59 -5.09
C ALA A 30 22.49 -25.23 -4.46
N LEU A 31 23.42 -24.28 -4.39
CA LEU A 31 23.23 -22.96 -3.75
C LEU A 31 22.92 -21.85 -4.76
N GLY A 32 23.02 -22.11 -6.05
CA GLY A 32 22.85 -21.12 -7.10
C GLY A 32 24.03 -20.12 -7.20
N ALA A 33 23.94 -19.20 -8.14
CA ALA A 33 24.97 -18.17 -8.32
C ALA A 33 24.92 -17.15 -7.17
N GLN A 34 26.08 -16.82 -6.59
CA GLN A 34 26.18 -15.78 -5.58
C GLN A 34 25.79 -14.43 -6.15
N THR A 35 24.91 -13.74 -5.44
CA THR A 35 24.44 -12.42 -5.84
C THR A 35 25.44 -11.36 -5.37
N SER A 36 25.89 -10.51 -6.30
CA SER A 36 26.76 -9.39 -5.93
C SER A 36 26.05 -8.44 -4.96
N TYR A 37 26.77 -7.93 -3.96
CA TYR A 37 26.25 -6.89 -3.08
C TYR A 37 25.75 -5.64 -3.83
N LYS A 38 26.37 -5.33 -4.98
CA LYS A 38 25.94 -4.24 -5.87
C LYS A 38 24.52 -4.49 -6.40
N SER A 39 24.23 -5.70 -6.84
CA SER A 39 22.88 -6.07 -7.32
C SER A 39 21.85 -5.98 -6.22
N LEU A 40 22.18 -6.37 -4.99
CA LEU A 40 21.28 -6.22 -3.84
C LEU A 40 21.04 -4.74 -3.48
N LEU A 41 22.09 -3.91 -3.50
CA LEU A 41 21.93 -2.47 -3.26
C LEU A 41 21.18 -1.78 -4.40
N HIS A 42 21.30 -2.27 -5.62
CA HIS A 42 20.55 -1.76 -6.77
C HIS A 42 19.03 -1.90 -6.61
N CYS A 43 18.57 -2.93 -5.87
CA CYS A 43 17.15 -3.09 -5.56
C CYS A 43 16.57 -1.91 -4.77
N PHE A 44 17.36 -1.23 -3.94
CA PHE A 44 16.92 -0.04 -3.19
C PHE A 44 16.82 1.22 -4.06
N ALA A 45 17.49 1.24 -5.20
CA ALA A 45 17.45 2.34 -6.16
C ALA A 45 16.48 2.07 -7.33
N ASP A 46 15.61 1.06 -7.21
CA ASP A 46 14.61 0.75 -8.21
C ASP A 46 13.65 1.94 -8.41
N PRO A 47 13.34 2.33 -9.66
CA PRO A 47 12.42 3.43 -9.96
C PRO A 47 11.05 3.30 -9.26
N ILE A 48 10.57 2.07 -9.07
CA ILE A 48 9.30 1.80 -8.37
C ILE A 48 9.41 2.23 -6.90
N ILE A 49 10.52 1.94 -6.23
CA ILE A 49 10.75 2.37 -4.84
C ILE A 49 10.78 3.90 -4.76
N MET A 50 11.44 4.57 -5.69
CA MET A 50 11.48 6.03 -5.75
C MET A 50 10.09 6.63 -5.98
N LEU A 51 9.28 6.00 -6.85
CA LEU A 51 7.88 6.39 -7.06
C LEU A 51 7.07 6.30 -5.76
N PHE A 52 7.21 5.21 -4.99
CA PHE A 52 6.50 5.05 -3.72
C PHE A 52 6.99 6.04 -2.66
N ILE A 53 8.29 6.30 -2.57
CA ILE A 53 8.82 7.33 -1.65
C ILE A 53 8.20 8.69 -1.97
N GLY A 54 8.17 9.07 -3.25
CA GLY A 54 7.52 10.30 -3.70
C GLY A 54 6.03 10.34 -3.33
N GLY A 55 5.30 9.25 -3.57
CA GLY A 55 3.89 9.11 -3.19
C GLY A 55 3.66 9.24 -1.68
N PHE A 56 4.52 8.65 -0.84
CA PHE A 56 4.42 8.77 0.61
C PHE A 56 4.70 10.20 1.09
N VAL A 57 5.66 10.89 0.51
CA VAL A 57 5.93 12.31 0.83
C VAL A 57 4.71 13.18 0.50
N LEU A 58 4.09 12.98 -0.68
CA LEU A 58 2.87 13.69 -1.06
C LEU A 58 1.70 13.36 -0.12
N ALA A 59 1.52 12.10 0.26
CA ALA A 59 0.48 11.69 1.19
C ALA A 59 0.66 12.33 2.58
N ILE A 60 1.90 12.37 3.10
CA ILE A 60 2.22 13.05 4.37
C ILE A 60 1.96 14.55 4.26
N ALA A 61 2.34 15.18 3.15
CA ALA A 61 2.09 16.60 2.93
C ALA A 61 0.58 16.90 2.89
N ALA A 62 -0.21 16.10 2.17
CA ALA A 62 -1.66 16.22 2.13
C ALA A 62 -2.30 16.07 3.52
N SER A 63 -1.83 15.11 4.30
CA SER A 63 -2.33 14.87 5.66
C SER A 63 -1.94 16.01 6.62
N LYS A 64 -0.71 16.52 6.55
CA LYS A 64 -0.27 17.66 7.38
C LYS A 64 -0.98 18.96 7.05
N THR A 65 -1.32 19.18 5.80
CA THR A 65 -2.06 20.37 5.36
C THR A 65 -3.57 20.24 5.56
N GLY A 66 -4.06 19.05 5.88
CA GLY A 66 -5.50 18.75 5.99
C GLY A 66 -6.22 18.75 4.64
N LEU A 67 -5.47 18.72 3.54
CA LEU A 67 -6.03 18.69 2.18
C LEU A 67 -6.84 17.41 1.93
N ASP A 68 -6.34 16.28 2.41
CA ASP A 68 -7.02 14.98 2.37
C ASP A 68 -8.38 15.04 3.07
N LEU A 69 -8.44 15.61 4.27
CA LEU A 69 -9.68 15.80 5.04
C LEU A 69 -10.64 16.77 4.34
N PHE A 70 -10.12 17.84 3.78
CA PHE A 70 -10.92 18.81 3.03
C PHE A 70 -11.57 18.15 1.81
N LEU A 71 -10.78 17.47 0.98
CA LEU A 71 -11.26 16.77 -0.20
C LEU A 71 -12.30 15.69 0.14
N ALA A 72 -12.04 14.87 1.17
CA ALA A 72 -12.97 13.84 1.61
C ALA A 72 -14.33 14.45 2.05
N ARG A 73 -14.32 15.58 2.77
CA ARG A 73 -15.56 16.29 3.15
C ARG A 73 -16.33 16.80 1.94
N VAL A 74 -15.64 17.41 0.99
CA VAL A 74 -16.26 17.92 -0.24
C VAL A 74 -16.89 16.78 -1.05
N MET A 75 -16.17 15.66 -1.18
CA MET A 75 -16.63 14.49 -1.93
C MET A 75 -17.77 13.74 -1.23
N LEU A 76 -17.83 13.72 0.11
CA LEU A 76 -18.93 13.11 0.85
C LEU A 76 -20.21 13.97 0.88
N LYS A 77 -20.08 15.29 0.71
CA LYS A 77 -21.20 16.23 0.82
C LYS A 77 -22.42 15.91 -0.08
N PRO A 78 -22.28 15.49 -1.33
CA PRO A 78 -23.41 15.21 -2.23
C PRO A 78 -24.25 13.99 -1.82
N PHE A 79 -23.71 13.08 -1.00
CA PHE A 79 -24.40 11.83 -0.62
C PHE A 79 -25.48 12.02 0.46
N GLY A 80 -25.61 13.23 1.04
CA GLY A 80 -26.71 13.59 1.92
C GLY A 80 -26.73 12.83 3.24
N LYS A 81 -27.96 12.60 3.77
CA LYS A 81 -28.17 11.99 5.10
C LYS A 81 -28.81 10.59 5.05
N ASN A 82 -29.18 10.10 3.87
CA ASN A 82 -29.78 8.78 3.73
C ASN A 82 -28.69 7.69 3.96
N PRO A 83 -28.89 6.71 4.85
CA PRO A 83 -27.89 5.69 5.18
C PRO A 83 -27.32 4.93 3.98
N LYS A 84 -28.14 4.63 2.98
CA LYS A 84 -27.71 3.94 1.76
C LYS A 84 -26.76 4.80 0.94
N TRP A 85 -27.08 6.08 0.76
CA TRP A 85 -26.24 7.02 0.03
C TRP A 85 -24.96 7.35 0.80
N VAL A 86 -25.04 7.45 2.12
CA VAL A 86 -23.85 7.64 2.97
C VAL A 86 -22.91 6.45 2.83
N LEU A 87 -23.40 5.21 2.87
CA LEU A 87 -22.59 4.02 2.65
C LEU A 87 -21.93 4.05 1.27
N LEU A 88 -22.70 4.35 0.23
CA LEU A 88 -22.17 4.47 -1.14
C LEU A 88 -21.10 5.57 -1.22
N GLY A 89 -21.34 6.71 -0.58
CA GLY A 89 -20.38 7.80 -0.51
C GLY A 89 -19.06 7.38 0.13
N PHE A 90 -19.12 6.68 1.27
CA PHE A 90 -17.92 6.14 1.90
C PHE A 90 -17.18 5.14 0.99
N LEU A 91 -17.90 4.24 0.33
CA LEU A 91 -17.30 3.30 -0.62
C LEU A 91 -16.61 4.02 -1.78
N MET A 92 -17.32 4.93 -2.44
CA MET A 92 -16.78 5.63 -3.63
C MET A 92 -15.60 6.54 -3.28
N VAL A 93 -15.75 7.36 -2.23
CA VAL A 93 -14.69 8.28 -1.80
C VAL A 93 -13.45 7.52 -1.33
N THR A 94 -13.63 6.48 -0.52
CA THR A 94 -12.51 5.64 -0.07
C THR A 94 -11.81 4.98 -1.26
N GLY A 95 -12.56 4.42 -2.20
CA GLY A 95 -12.00 3.80 -3.39
C GLY A 95 -11.16 4.77 -4.23
N VAL A 96 -11.71 5.97 -4.50
CA VAL A 96 -10.99 7.00 -5.26
C VAL A 96 -9.71 7.44 -4.54
N PHE A 97 -9.76 7.71 -3.23
CA PHE A 97 -8.56 8.09 -2.50
C PHE A 97 -7.50 6.97 -2.48
N SER A 98 -7.93 5.73 -2.40
CA SER A 98 -7.02 4.58 -2.37
C SER A 98 -6.33 4.30 -3.72
N MET A 99 -6.83 4.89 -4.80
CA MET A 99 -6.12 4.87 -6.09
C MET A 99 -4.80 5.66 -6.07
N PHE A 100 -4.69 6.65 -5.17
CA PHE A 100 -3.56 7.59 -5.12
C PHE A 100 -2.79 7.54 -3.81
N LEU A 101 -3.44 7.09 -2.73
CA LEU A 101 -2.87 6.95 -1.39
C LEU A 101 -2.79 5.47 -1.01
N SER A 102 -1.91 5.12 -0.08
CA SER A 102 -1.88 3.75 0.42
C SER A 102 -3.22 3.37 1.08
N ASN A 103 -3.63 2.11 0.91
CA ASN A 103 -4.88 1.58 1.47
C ASN A 103 -5.00 1.85 2.98
N THR A 104 -3.89 1.68 3.71
CA THR A 104 -3.84 1.90 5.16
C THR A 104 -4.06 3.36 5.53
N ALA A 105 -3.38 4.29 4.83
CA ALA A 105 -3.54 5.73 5.07
C ALA A 105 -4.97 6.19 4.75
N THR A 106 -5.52 5.73 3.62
CA THR A 106 -6.89 6.02 3.22
C THR A 106 -7.90 5.49 4.23
N ALA A 107 -7.74 4.24 4.67
CA ALA A 107 -8.63 3.65 5.67
C ALA A 107 -8.57 4.41 6.99
N ALA A 108 -7.37 4.75 7.49
CA ALA A 108 -7.20 5.51 8.72
C ALA A 108 -7.86 6.90 8.63
N MET A 109 -7.67 7.62 7.53
CA MET A 109 -8.31 8.90 7.27
C MET A 109 -9.84 8.76 7.27
N MET A 110 -10.38 7.81 6.53
CA MET A 110 -11.82 7.64 6.40
C MET A 110 -12.49 7.19 7.70
N LEU A 111 -11.80 6.47 8.58
CA LEU A 111 -12.28 6.12 9.92
C LEU A 111 -12.51 7.37 10.79
N THR A 112 -11.78 8.45 10.59
CA THR A 112 -12.01 9.71 11.31
C THR A 112 -13.37 10.31 10.99
N PHE A 113 -13.84 10.17 9.74
CA PHE A 113 -15.19 10.61 9.32
C PHE A 113 -16.27 9.63 9.73
N LEU A 114 -15.93 8.35 9.82
CA LEU A 114 -16.88 7.32 10.22
C LEU A 114 -17.31 7.45 11.69
N GLY A 115 -16.42 7.88 12.57
CA GLY A 115 -16.68 7.99 13.99
C GLY A 115 -17.97 8.75 14.35
N PRO A 116 -18.17 10.00 13.88
CA PRO A 116 -19.40 10.75 14.06
C PRO A 116 -20.63 10.07 13.45
N VAL A 117 -20.49 9.44 12.30
CA VAL A 117 -21.60 8.74 11.61
C VAL A 117 -22.06 7.52 12.43
N LEU A 118 -21.11 6.74 12.95
CA LEU A 118 -21.42 5.58 13.80
C LEU A 118 -22.13 5.98 15.11
N LYS A 119 -21.80 7.15 15.67
CA LYS A 119 -22.46 7.69 16.86
C LYS A 119 -23.91 8.11 16.59
N ALA A 120 -24.21 8.55 15.38
CA ALA A 120 -25.54 8.96 14.95
C ALA A 120 -26.47 7.78 14.62
N LEU A 121 -25.94 6.57 14.46
CA LEU A 121 -26.71 5.36 14.17
C LEU A 121 -27.22 4.68 15.44
N PRO A 122 -28.42 4.05 15.39
CA PRO A 122 -28.99 3.29 16.52
C PRO A 122 -28.03 2.23 17.09
N ALA A 123 -28.15 1.94 18.38
CA ALA A 123 -27.23 1.03 19.07
C ALA A 123 -27.23 -0.41 18.50
N ASP A 124 -28.37 -0.87 18.00
CA ASP A 124 -28.63 -2.24 17.51
C ASP A 124 -27.99 -2.55 16.13
N GLY A 125 -27.15 -1.72 15.72
CA GLY A 125 -26.70 -1.40 14.40
C GLY A 125 -25.96 -2.47 13.59
N LYS A 126 -26.69 -3.37 12.95
CA LYS A 126 -26.17 -4.14 11.81
C LYS A 126 -25.52 -3.25 10.75
N GLY A 127 -25.99 -2.00 10.58
CA GLY A 127 -25.42 -1.00 9.69
C GLY A 127 -24.04 -0.47 10.13
N LYS A 128 -23.69 -0.49 11.41
CA LYS A 128 -22.38 -0.07 11.91
C LYS A 128 -21.27 -0.97 11.41
N THR A 129 -21.47 -2.27 11.47
CA THR A 129 -20.52 -3.27 10.97
C THR A 129 -20.33 -3.14 9.46
N ALA A 130 -21.43 -2.97 8.73
CA ALA A 130 -21.37 -2.76 7.28
C ALA A 130 -20.55 -1.51 6.90
N LEU A 131 -20.78 -0.39 7.56
CA LEU A 131 -20.02 0.85 7.35
C LEU A 131 -18.53 0.71 7.73
N ALA A 132 -18.25 0.04 8.85
CA ALA A 132 -16.87 -0.17 9.29
C ALA A 132 -16.09 -1.08 8.30
N LEU A 133 -16.73 -2.13 7.79
CA LEU A 133 -16.13 -3.04 6.80
C LEU A 133 -16.06 -2.43 5.39
N ALA A 134 -16.96 -1.52 5.05
CA ALA A 134 -16.97 -0.85 3.76
C ALA A 134 -15.66 -0.11 3.47
N ILE A 135 -15.07 0.52 4.49
CA ILE A 135 -13.82 1.30 4.33
C ILE A 135 -12.64 0.43 3.90
N PRO A 136 -12.21 -0.60 4.63
CA PRO A 136 -11.06 -1.41 4.23
C PRO A 136 -11.30 -2.19 2.94
N ILE A 137 -12.52 -2.66 2.71
CA ILE A 137 -12.87 -3.36 1.46
C ILE A 137 -12.74 -2.39 0.27
N SER A 138 -13.32 -1.21 0.39
CA SER A 138 -13.24 -0.21 -0.68
C SER A 138 -11.82 0.31 -0.89
N ALA A 139 -11.03 0.46 0.17
CA ALA A 139 -9.63 0.84 0.05
C ALA A 139 -8.83 -0.22 -0.72
N ASN A 140 -9.04 -1.51 -0.44
CA ASN A 140 -8.37 -2.58 -1.16
C ASN A 140 -8.78 -2.64 -2.64
N VAL A 141 -10.08 -2.54 -2.92
CA VAL A 141 -10.59 -2.53 -4.30
C VAL A 141 -10.09 -1.30 -5.06
N GLY A 142 -10.16 -0.11 -4.45
CA GLY A 142 -9.66 1.14 -5.04
C GLY A 142 -8.16 1.08 -5.32
N GLY A 143 -7.38 0.52 -4.39
CA GLY A 143 -5.93 0.36 -4.54
C GLY A 143 -5.51 -0.49 -5.74
N MET A 144 -6.37 -1.38 -6.24
CA MET A 144 -6.12 -2.14 -7.47
C MET A 144 -6.33 -1.32 -8.74
N GLY A 145 -6.97 -0.15 -8.66
CA GLY A 145 -7.36 0.65 -9.82
C GLY A 145 -6.22 1.40 -10.50
N THR A 146 -5.07 1.56 -9.85
CA THR A 146 -3.91 2.26 -10.42
C THR A 146 -2.59 1.57 -10.07
N PRO A 147 -1.53 1.75 -10.88
CA PRO A 147 -0.20 1.22 -10.58
C PRO A 147 0.38 1.69 -9.24
N ILE A 148 0.04 2.90 -8.82
CA ILE A 148 0.56 3.53 -7.59
C ILE A 148 -0.31 3.28 -6.36
N GLY A 149 -1.53 2.77 -6.53
CA GLY A 149 -2.47 2.53 -5.42
C GLY A 149 -1.97 1.49 -4.43
N THR A 150 -1.23 0.48 -4.91
CA THR A 150 -0.61 -0.53 -4.06
C THR A 150 0.70 -1.06 -4.67
N PRO A 151 1.76 -1.31 -3.86
CA PRO A 151 3.05 -1.79 -4.36
C PRO A 151 3.00 -3.02 -5.28
N PRO A 152 2.17 -4.05 -5.01
CA PRO A 152 2.07 -5.20 -5.90
C PRO A 152 1.70 -4.87 -7.35
N ASN A 153 0.89 -3.82 -7.59
CA ASN A 153 0.49 -3.44 -8.94
C ASN A 153 1.69 -2.96 -9.77
N ALA A 154 2.51 -2.08 -9.20
CA ALA A 154 3.70 -1.55 -9.87
C ALA A 154 4.74 -2.66 -10.13
N ILE A 155 4.90 -3.58 -9.19
CA ILE A 155 5.78 -4.74 -9.34
C ILE A 155 5.26 -5.66 -10.45
N ALA A 156 3.96 -5.96 -10.47
CA ALA A 156 3.34 -6.78 -11.51
C ALA A 156 3.53 -6.16 -12.90
N LEU A 157 3.31 -4.85 -13.04
CA LEU A 157 3.55 -4.13 -14.30
C LEU A 157 5.00 -4.22 -14.77
N LYS A 158 5.95 -4.10 -13.86
CA LYS A 158 7.37 -4.25 -14.19
C LYS A 158 7.65 -5.62 -14.81
N TYR A 159 7.21 -6.69 -14.14
CA TYR A 159 7.43 -8.05 -14.64
C TYR A 159 6.69 -8.33 -15.95
N VAL A 160 5.50 -7.80 -16.12
CA VAL A 160 4.75 -7.96 -17.38
C VAL A 160 5.46 -7.28 -18.55
N ASN A 161 6.02 -6.08 -18.31
CA ASN A 161 6.82 -5.38 -19.31
C ASN A 161 8.13 -6.13 -19.62
N GLU A 162 8.79 -6.73 -18.62
CA GLU A 162 10.00 -7.52 -18.81
C GLU A 162 9.78 -8.76 -19.67
N ILE A 163 8.58 -9.36 -19.66
CA ILE A 163 8.21 -10.49 -20.54
C ILE A 163 7.67 -10.04 -21.92
N GLY A 164 7.73 -8.75 -22.23
CA GLY A 164 7.37 -8.20 -23.53
C GLY A 164 5.88 -8.00 -23.78
N ILE A 165 5.05 -7.98 -22.74
CA ILE A 165 3.63 -7.64 -22.84
C ILE A 165 3.49 -6.16 -22.54
N GLU A 166 3.25 -5.34 -23.56
CA GLU A 166 2.91 -3.93 -23.38
C GLU A 166 1.46 -3.83 -22.89
N ILE A 167 1.29 -3.35 -21.66
CA ILE A 167 -0.03 -2.96 -21.13
C ILE A 167 -0.10 -1.44 -21.28
N GLY A 168 -0.94 -0.98 -22.24
CA GLY A 168 -1.20 0.43 -22.50
C GLY A 168 -1.89 1.16 -21.35
#